data_e7ecb31171b3f8379158e1ee1285249d
#
_entry.id   e7ecb31171b3f8379158e1ee1285249d
#
_cell.length_a   1.000
_cell.length_b   1.000
_cell.length_c   1.000
_cell.angle_alpha   90.00
_cell.angle_beta   90.00
_cell.angle_gamma   90.00
#
_symmetry.space_group_name_H-M   'P 1'
#
loop_
_entity.id
_entity.type
_entity.pdbx_description
1 polymer ?
#
loop_
_entity_poly.entity_id
_entity_poly.type
_entity_poly.pdbx_seq_one_letter_code
_entity_poly.pdbx_strand_id
1 'polypeptide(L)'
;MEITLVNPSHYRNVAAQKTDINDAQWLHQLLAHGLLRNSHIAPELNRELRGYLHERDIYKKQKGDTLNRIQKTLTLMNIKTQHLISDIEGIAGMKLLRSVALGINDPEQLLAIIYSRQLKASPEDLLSSLHGDYHQQYINILCQTLKTYDFLTDQMLTYEKYIEGTLKKMLACNPTPIARKTGLVRKNQYRINLKAYLQAIFGTDLTAVEGLDEIGLLTILAVTGTNMRKWPTAGHFISWLNLSPRPKISGGKIIGYEKRITNNPATQAFRLAANSLWQSKGPLGQQYRRLAATKGSAKAIKAVARKIAVIFYNLVLNKIVYDPSKIQPDIEKQKANKIARLQKEAYKLGFTIQKAA
;
A
#
# COMPACT_ATOMS: atom_id res chain seq x y z
N MET A 1 20.98 22.22 20.63
CA MET A 1 20.20 21.30 21.46
C MET A 1 20.12 19.95 20.76
N GLU A 2 20.63 18.88 21.38
CA GLU A 2 20.57 17.54 20.80
C GLU A 2 19.23 16.89 21.19
N ILE A 3 18.47 16.41 20.20
CA ILE A 3 17.16 15.80 20.43
C ILE A 3 17.28 14.29 20.21
N THR A 4 16.97 13.52 21.25
CA THR A 4 16.96 12.05 21.22
C THR A 4 15.53 11.54 21.13
N LEU A 5 15.17 10.90 20.00
CA LEU A 5 13.89 10.23 19.84
C LEU A 5 13.96 8.81 20.43
N VAL A 6 13.05 8.49 21.33
CA VAL A 6 13.02 7.16 21.99
C VAL A 6 11.69 6.44 21.73
N ASN A 7 11.73 5.10 21.75
CA ASN A 7 10.52 4.30 21.60
C ASN A 7 9.88 4.05 22.97
N PRO A 8 8.66 4.53 23.24
CA PRO A 8 8.00 4.36 24.54
C PRO A 8 7.85 2.91 24.99
N SER A 9 7.77 1.97 24.06
CA SER A 9 7.61 0.54 24.40
C SER A 9 8.83 -0.05 25.13
N HIS A 10 9.99 0.56 25.04
CA HIS A 10 11.20 0.09 25.70
C HIS A 10 11.26 0.50 27.19
N TYR A 11 10.46 1.48 27.61
CA TYR A 11 10.53 2.11 28.93
C TYR A 11 9.26 1.96 29.77
N ARG A 12 8.24 1.28 29.26
CA ARG A 12 6.93 1.11 29.90
C ARG A 12 6.88 0.09 31.07
N ASN A 13 7.98 -0.52 31.45
CA ASN A 13 7.97 -1.64 32.40
C ASN A 13 7.98 -1.26 33.88
N VAL A 14 7.66 -0.02 34.23
CA VAL A 14 7.58 0.39 35.64
C VAL A 14 6.12 0.54 36.05
N ALA A 15 5.67 -0.30 36.98
CA ALA A 15 4.35 -0.19 37.59
C ALA A 15 4.32 0.99 38.61
N ALA A 16 4.22 2.20 38.07
CA ALA A 16 4.03 3.41 38.87
C ALA A 16 2.81 4.18 38.38
N GLN A 17 2.22 5.02 39.24
CA GLN A 17 1.16 5.93 38.82
C GLN A 17 1.63 6.76 37.63
N LYS A 18 0.90 6.64 36.50
CA LYS A 18 1.19 7.36 35.27
C LYS A 18 0.84 8.82 35.41
N THR A 19 1.87 9.64 35.59
CA THR A 19 1.78 11.08 35.39
C THR A 19 2.87 11.52 34.44
N ASP A 20 2.63 12.56 33.66
CA ASP A 20 3.62 13.09 32.71
C ASP A 20 4.91 13.54 33.40
N ILE A 21 4.80 13.98 34.66
CA ILE A 21 5.95 14.37 35.50
C ILE A 21 6.82 13.15 35.83
N ASN A 22 6.21 12.03 36.22
CA ASN A 22 6.94 10.80 36.53
C ASN A 22 7.60 10.20 35.29
N ASP A 23 6.91 10.25 34.14
CA ASP A 23 7.44 9.80 32.86
C ASP A 23 8.64 10.67 32.41
N ALA A 24 8.56 12.00 32.62
CA ALA A 24 9.65 12.92 32.31
C ALA A 24 10.87 12.69 33.21
N GLN A 25 10.67 12.54 34.54
CA GLN A 25 11.74 12.23 35.49
C GLN A 25 12.39 10.88 35.18
N TRP A 26 11.61 9.88 34.85
CA TRP A 26 12.12 8.56 34.46
C TRP A 26 12.95 8.62 33.18
N LEU A 27 12.48 9.31 32.16
CA LEU A 27 13.23 9.51 30.90
C LEU A 27 14.54 10.28 31.15
N HIS A 28 14.52 11.28 32.04
CA HIS A 28 15.71 12.03 32.44
C HIS A 28 16.75 11.11 33.11
N GLN A 29 16.32 10.26 34.06
CA GLN A 29 17.21 9.29 34.72
C GLN A 29 17.81 8.31 33.72
N LEU A 30 16.99 7.75 32.80
CA LEU A 30 17.48 6.85 31.78
C LEU A 30 18.47 7.51 30.80
N LEU A 31 18.26 8.80 30.49
CA LEU A 31 19.19 9.60 29.68
C LEU A 31 20.51 9.80 30.39
N ALA A 32 20.49 10.21 31.68
CA ALA A 32 21.68 10.43 32.51
C ALA A 32 22.52 9.16 32.66
N HIS A 33 21.90 7.99 32.71
CA HIS A 33 22.59 6.69 32.76
C HIS A 33 22.95 6.09 31.41
N GLY A 34 22.72 6.79 30.27
CA GLY A 34 23.02 6.31 28.93
C GLY A 34 22.19 5.08 28.49
N LEU A 35 21.04 4.82 29.13
CA LEU A 35 20.20 3.65 28.89
C LEU A 35 19.18 3.87 27.77
N LEU A 36 19.06 5.10 27.25
CA LEU A 36 18.16 5.41 26.15
C LEU A 36 18.72 4.93 24.82
N ARG A 37 17.93 4.15 24.10
CA ARG A 37 18.25 3.72 22.75
C ARG A 37 17.57 4.64 21.73
N ASN A 38 18.35 5.23 20.85
CA ASN A 38 17.86 6.12 19.80
C ASN A 38 16.95 5.36 18.83
N SER A 39 15.78 5.94 18.58
CA SER A 39 14.90 5.48 17.50
C SER A 39 15.39 6.00 16.15
N HIS A 40 15.10 5.25 15.10
CA HIS A 40 15.44 5.67 13.74
C HIS A 40 14.64 6.92 13.34
N ILE A 41 15.34 7.99 13.02
CA ILE A 41 14.80 9.20 12.39
C ILE A 41 15.14 9.13 10.89
N ALA A 42 14.12 9.21 10.04
CA ALA A 42 14.34 9.26 8.60
C ALA A 42 15.06 10.57 8.20
N PRO A 43 15.92 10.57 7.17
CA PRO A 43 16.53 11.78 6.63
C PRO A 43 15.48 12.84 6.27
N GLU A 44 15.90 14.10 6.20
CA GLU A 44 15.00 15.24 6.00
C GLU A 44 14.14 15.09 4.73
N LEU A 45 14.75 14.80 3.58
CA LEU A 45 14.02 14.61 2.32
C LEU A 45 13.01 13.46 2.39
N ASN A 46 13.29 12.41 3.17
CA ASN A 46 12.35 11.31 3.38
C ASN A 46 11.16 11.74 4.26
N ARG A 47 11.41 12.61 5.25
CA ARG A 47 10.34 13.18 6.09
C ARG A 47 9.45 14.14 5.28
N GLU A 48 10.07 14.99 4.44
CA GLU A 48 9.38 15.88 3.50
C GLU A 48 8.50 15.05 2.55
N LEU A 49 9.07 14.03 1.91
CA LEU A 49 8.34 13.10 1.03
C LEU A 49 7.15 12.45 1.76
N ARG A 50 7.35 11.97 2.98
CA ARG A 50 6.29 11.35 3.78
C ARG A 50 5.16 12.32 4.10
N GLY A 51 5.48 13.59 4.39
CA GLY A 51 4.47 14.63 4.60
C GLY A 51 3.61 14.85 3.36
N TYR A 52 4.24 15.02 2.20
CA TYR A 52 3.51 15.22 0.94
C TYR A 52 2.66 14.00 0.53
N LEU A 53 3.15 12.79 0.76
CA LEU A 53 2.36 11.57 0.53
C LEU A 53 1.13 11.52 1.42
N HIS A 54 1.28 11.86 2.70
CA HIS A 54 0.18 11.90 3.66
C HIS A 54 -0.91 12.89 3.25
N GLU A 55 -0.52 14.11 2.90
CA GLU A 55 -1.46 15.15 2.45
C GLU A 55 -2.18 14.73 1.16
N ARG A 56 -1.44 14.19 0.18
CA ARG A 56 -2.07 13.69 -1.05
C ARG A 56 -3.09 12.58 -0.77
N ASP A 57 -2.81 11.69 0.17
CA ASP A 57 -3.75 10.64 0.54
C ASP A 57 -4.98 11.17 1.28
N ILE A 58 -4.85 12.23 2.08
CA ILE A 58 -5.99 12.96 2.67
C ILE A 58 -6.89 13.52 1.58
N TYR A 59 -6.33 14.26 0.61
CA TYR A 59 -7.11 14.82 -0.50
C TYR A 59 -7.75 13.73 -1.37
N LYS A 60 -7.04 12.62 -1.61
CA LYS A 60 -7.60 11.45 -2.31
C LYS A 60 -8.82 10.88 -1.59
N LYS A 61 -8.77 10.77 -0.26
CA LYS A 61 -9.90 10.30 0.56
C LYS A 61 -11.07 11.29 0.50
N GLN A 62 -10.81 12.58 0.71
CA GLN A 62 -11.84 13.63 0.63
C GLN A 62 -12.50 13.68 -0.75
N LYS A 63 -11.71 13.49 -1.83
CA LYS A 63 -12.23 13.38 -3.19
C LYS A 63 -13.17 12.19 -3.34
N GLY A 64 -12.83 11.02 -2.77
CA GLY A 64 -13.72 9.85 -2.74
C GLY A 64 -15.03 10.11 -1.98
N ASP A 65 -14.95 10.77 -0.83
CA ASP A 65 -16.12 11.15 -0.04
C ASP A 65 -17.02 12.14 -0.79
N THR A 66 -16.39 13.09 -1.51
CA THR A 66 -17.11 14.06 -2.37
C THR A 66 -17.79 13.35 -3.53
N LEU A 67 -17.16 12.35 -4.13
CA LEU A 67 -17.79 11.53 -5.18
C LEU A 67 -18.99 10.75 -4.67
N ASN A 68 -18.92 10.20 -3.47
CA ASN A 68 -20.08 9.54 -2.83
C ASN A 68 -21.24 10.52 -2.62
N ARG A 69 -20.95 11.79 -2.27
CA ARG A 69 -21.98 12.84 -2.18
C ARG A 69 -22.60 13.15 -3.53
N ILE A 70 -21.82 13.23 -4.60
CA ILE A 70 -22.31 13.40 -5.98
C ILE A 70 -23.27 12.26 -6.34
N GLN A 71 -22.86 11.00 -6.10
CA GLN A 71 -23.72 9.84 -6.38
C GLN A 71 -25.02 9.86 -5.57
N LYS A 72 -24.95 10.28 -4.29
CA LYS A 72 -26.16 10.46 -3.47
C LYS A 72 -27.08 11.54 -4.05
N THR A 73 -26.54 12.65 -4.54
CA THR A 73 -27.33 13.71 -5.18
C THR A 73 -28.03 13.19 -6.44
N LEU A 74 -27.34 12.45 -7.31
CA LEU A 74 -27.98 11.81 -8.46
C LEU A 74 -29.10 10.84 -8.06
N THR A 75 -28.91 10.09 -6.99
CA THR A 75 -29.94 9.20 -6.47
C THR A 75 -31.18 9.96 -5.98
N LEU A 76 -30.98 11.11 -5.31
CA LEU A 76 -32.08 11.99 -4.89
C LEU A 76 -32.83 12.61 -6.08
N MET A 77 -32.11 12.87 -7.17
CA MET A 77 -32.68 13.29 -8.47
C MET A 77 -33.32 12.13 -9.24
N ASN A 78 -33.36 10.92 -8.70
CA ASN A 78 -33.81 9.69 -9.37
C ASN A 78 -33.05 9.36 -10.66
N ILE A 79 -31.83 9.89 -10.84
CA ILE A 79 -30.95 9.59 -11.97
C ILE A 79 -30.14 8.33 -11.63
N LYS A 80 -30.48 7.18 -12.24
CA LYS A 80 -29.93 5.85 -11.87
C LYS A 80 -28.87 5.35 -12.84
N THR A 81 -28.02 6.23 -13.34
CA THR A 81 -26.97 5.90 -14.32
C THR A 81 -25.81 5.06 -13.76
N GLN A 82 -25.69 4.94 -12.44
CA GLN A 82 -24.60 4.25 -11.78
C GLN A 82 -24.51 2.73 -12.08
N HIS A 83 -25.61 2.12 -12.52
CA HIS A 83 -25.64 0.70 -12.96
C HIS A 83 -25.25 0.53 -14.43
N LEU A 84 -25.33 1.60 -15.21
CA LEU A 84 -25.11 1.63 -16.65
C LEU A 84 -23.74 2.21 -17.02
N ILE A 85 -23.28 3.21 -16.25
CA ILE A 85 -21.95 3.82 -16.39
C ILE A 85 -21.04 3.23 -15.33
N SER A 86 -20.06 2.42 -15.75
CA SER A 86 -19.17 1.69 -14.86
C SER A 86 -18.30 2.58 -13.96
N ASP A 87 -17.99 3.80 -14.39
CA ASP A 87 -17.21 4.77 -13.62
C ASP A 87 -17.76 6.18 -13.83
N ILE A 88 -18.34 6.74 -12.79
CA ILE A 88 -18.90 8.10 -12.80
C ILE A 88 -17.78 9.19 -12.94
N GLU A 89 -16.55 8.89 -12.52
CA GLU A 89 -15.39 9.75 -12.78
C GLU A 89 -14.83 9.62 -14.21
N GLY A 90 -15.32 8.64 -14.98
CA GLY A 90 -14.96 8.46 -16.38
C GLY A 90 -15.49 9.58 -17.27
N ILE A 91 -15.07 9.57 -18.54
CA ILE A 91 -15.40 10.62 -19.51
C ILE A 91 -16.92 10.83 -19.62
N ALA A 92 -17.69 9.76 -19.77
CA ALA A 92 -19.14 9.83 -19.89
C ALA A 92 -19.81 10.32 -18.62
N GLY A 93 -19.41 9.79 -17.46
CA GLY A 93 -19.95 10.21 -16.17
C GLY A 93 -19.67 11.69 -15.87
N MET A 94 -18.44 12.15 -16.07
CA MET A 94 -18.08 13.57 -15.86
C MET A 94 -18.77 14.50 -16.85
N LYS A 95 -18.98 14.08 -18.10
CA LYS A 95 -19.79 14.84 -19.06
C LYS A 95 -21.23 14.99 -18.56
N LEU A 96 -21.86 13.88 -18.13
CA LEU A 96 -23.20 13.90 -17.55
C LEU A 96 -23.30 14.89 -16.39
N LEU A 97 -22.42 14.73 -15.38
CA LEU A 97 -22.43 15.56 -14.18
C LEU A 97 -22.29 17.05 -14.49
N ARG A 98 -21.39 17.40 -15.40
CA ARG A 98 -21.17 18.79 -15.79
C ARG A 98 -22.33 19.35 -16.60
N SER A 99 -22.95 18.56 -17.49
CA SER A 99 -24.11 18.97 -18.27
C SER A 99 -25.33 19.22 -17.37
N VAL A 100 -25.59 18.33 -16.42
CA VAL A 100 -26.67 18.53 -15.43
C VAL A 100 -26.39 19.77 -14.54
N ALA A 101 -25.16 19.98 -14.12
CA ALA A 101 -24.77 21.15 -13.34
C ALA A 101 -24.92 22.47 -14.13
N LEU A 102 -24.82 22.43 -15.46
CA LEU A 102 -25.11 23.56 -16.35
C LEU A 102 -26.61 23.78 -16.59
N GLY A 103 -27.48 22.94 -16.01
CA GLY A 103 -28.94 23.04 -16.13
C GLY A 103 -29.56 22.30 -17.31
N ILE A 104 -28.78 21.46 -18.02
CA ILE A 104 -29.34 20.58 -19.05
C ILE A 104 -30.12 19.48 -18.35
N ASN A 105 -31.43 19.44 -18.59
CA ASN A 105 -32.38 18.54 -17.97
C ASN A 105 -33.19 17.68 -18.95
N ASP A 106 -32.96 17.86 -20.25
CA ASP A 106 -33.57 17.05 -21.30
C ASP A 106 -32.81 15.72 -21.45
N PRO A 107 -33.48 14.55 -21.20
CA PRO A 107 -32.86 13.25 -21.31
C PRO A 107 -32.25 12.92 -22.67
N GLU A 108 -32.87 13.41 -23.78
CA GLU A 108 -32.34 13.16 -25.13
C GLU A 108 -31.06 13.93 -25.39
N GLN A 109 -30.98 15.20 -24.97
CA GLN A 109 -29.76 16.00 -25.04
C GLN A 109 -28.65 15.40 -24.17
N LEU A 110 -28.97 14.99 -22.94
CA LEU A 110 -28.00 14.35 -22.06
C LEU A 110 -27.48 13.04 -22.68
N LEU A 111 -28.36 12.21 -23.24
CA LEU A 111 -27.98 10.99 -23.94
C LEU A 111 -27.01 11.30 -25.09
N ALA A 112 -27.30 12.27 -25.94
CA ALA A 112 -26.45 12.66 -27.07
C ALA A 112 -25.03 13.08 -26.60
N ILE A 113 -24.92 13.73 -25.43
CA ILE A 113 -23.64 14.16 -24.85
C ILE A 113 -22.81 13.00 -24.31
N ILE A 114 -23.45 12.02 -23.65
CA ILE A 114 -22.75 10.95 -22.92
C ILE A 114 -22.59 9.67 -23.75
N TYR A 115 -23.46 9.44 -24.74
CA TYR A 115 -23.45 8.20 -25.50
C TYR A 115 -22.15 8.03 -26.28
N SER A 116 -21.58 6.85 -26.17
CA SER A 116 -20.47 6.41 -27.01
C SER A 116 -20.60 4.89 -27.23
N ARG A 117 -20.11 4.42 -28.38
CA ARG A 117 -20.09 2.97 -28.71
C ARG A 117 -19.29 2.11 -27.72
N GLN A 118 -18.53 2.73 -26.83
CA GLN A 118 -17.75 2.03 -25.80
C GLN A 118 -18.58 1.75 -24.54
N LEU A 119 -19.76 2.37 -24.39
CA LEU A 119 -20.69 2.07 -23.30
C LEU A 119 -21.35 0.72 -23.56
N LYS A 120 -21.42 -0.12 -22.53
CA LYS A 120 -22.03 -1.45 -22.62
C LYS A 120 -23.57 -1.41 -22.57
N ALA A 121 -24.11 -0.32 -22.04
CA ALA A 121 -25.55 -0.11 -21.90
C ALA A 121 -26.19 0.28 -23.23
N SER A 122 -27.45 -0.15 -23.44
CA SER A 122 -28.23 0.27 -24.61
C SER A 122 -28.59 1.75 -24.51
N PRO A 123 -28.80 2.44 -25.65
CA PRO A 123 -29.27 3.82 -25.66
C PRO A 123 -30.62 3.99 -24.92
N GLU A 124 -31.51 3.01 -25.03
CA GLU A 124 -32.85 3.02 -24.44
C GLU A 124 -32.77 2.92 -22.89
N ASP A 125 -31.91 2.02 -22.38
CA ASP A 125 -31.67 1.92 -20.94
C ASP A 125 -31.04 3.19 -20.38
N LEU A 126 -30.05 3.78 -21.10
CA LEU A 126 -29.44 5.05 -20.72
C LEU A 126 -30.48 6.17 -20.71
N LEU A 127 -31.32 6.29 -21.75
CA LEU A 127 -32.36 7.30 -21.83
C LEU A 127 -33.33 7.18 -20.66
N SER A 128 -33.83 5.96 -20.40
CA SER A 128 -34.74 5.70 -19.28
C SER A 128 -34.13 6.06 -17.92
N SER A 129 -32.84 5.86 -17.73
CA SER A 129 -32.11 6.18 -16.49
C SER A 129 -31.90 7.68 -16.27
N LEU A 130 -32.05 8.50 -17.32
CA LEU A 130 -31.92 9.95 -17.29
C LEU A 130 -33.23 10.67 -16.98
N HIS A 131 -34.36 9.96 -16.99
CA HIS A 131 -35.64 10.52 -16.53
C HIS A 131 -35.59 10.67 -15.01
N GLY A 132 -35.34 11.90 -14.55
CA GLY A 132 -35.18 12.22 -13.13
C GLY A 132 -35.88 13.52 -12.73
N ASP A 133 -35.72 13.89 -11.47
CA ASP A 133 -36.13 15.15 -10.91
C ASP A 133 -35.00 16.16 -10.92
N TYR A 134 -35.05 17.12 -11.83
CA TYR A 134 -34.06 18.19 -12.01
C TYR A 134 -34.38 19.43 -11.19
N HIS A 135 -34.87 19.25 -9.97
CA HIS A 135 -35.18 20.38 -9.09
C HIS A 135 -33.94 21.24 -8.83
N GLN A 136 -34.12 22.57 -8.87
CA GLN A 136 -33.02 23.54 -8.77
C GLN A 136 -32.15 23.36 -7.53
N GLN A 137 -32.72 22.90 -6.42
CA GLN A 137 -31.98 22.59 -5.19
C GLN A 137 -30.88 21.53 -5.43
N TYR A 138 -31.22 20.44 -6.13
CA TYR A 138 -30.26 19.35 -6.39
C TYR A 138 -29.18 19.79 -7.40
N ILE A 139 -29.56 20.56 -8.41
CA ILE A 139 -28.61 21.13 -9.37
C ILE A 139 -27.59 22.03 -8.65
N ASN A 140 -28.04 22.88 -7.73
CA ASN A 140 -27.19 23.74 -6.93
C ASN A 140 -26.23 22.93 -6.05
N ILE A 141 -26.73 21.87 -5.37
CA ILE A 141 -25.89 20.97 -4.56
C ILE A 141 -24.86 20.27 -5.43
N LEU A 142 -25.26 19.75 -6.60
CA LEU A 142 -24.36 19.08 -7.53
C LEU A 142 -23.26 20.03 -8.02
N CYS A 143 -23.62 21.25 -8.40
CA CYS A 143 -22.69 22.27 -8.87
C CYS A 143 -21.61 22.58 -7.81
N GLN A 144 -22.00 22.82 -6.55
CA GLN A 144 -21.05 23.12 -5.48
C GLN A 144 -20.18 21.89 -5.12
N THR A 145 -20.75 20.69 -5.17
CA THR A 145 -20.02 19.46 -4.91
C THR A 145 -19.00 19.16 -6.02
N LEU A 146 -19.32 19.46 -7.28
CA LEU A 146 -18.38 19.35 -8.41
C LEU A 146 -17.23 20.36 -8.31
N LYS A 147 -17.49 21.60 -7.90
CA LYS A 147 -16.42 22.58 -7.65
C LYS A 147 -15.47 22.08 -6.56
N THR A 148 -16.01 21.49 -5.49
CA THR A 148 -15.18 20.88 -4.43
C THR A 148 -14.35 19.71 -4.98
N TYR A 149 -14.95 18.84 -5.80
CA TYR A 149 -14.26 17.73 -6.44
C TYR A 149 -13.10 18.21 -7.34
N ASP A 150 -13.33 19.24 -8.16
CA ASP A 150 -12.29 19.83 -9.03
C ASP A 150 -11.15 20.43 -8.18
N PHE A 151 -11.49 21.19 -7.14
CA PHE A 151 -10.50 21.74 -6.20
C PHE A 151 -9.62 20.63 -5.57
N LEU A 152 -10.23 19.57 -5.05
CA LEU A 152 -9.50 18.47 -4.44
C LEU A 152 -8.60 17.75 -5.45
N THR A 153 -9.04 17.65 -6.70
CA THR A 153 -8.25 17.08 -7.80
C THR A 153 -7.01 17.93 -8.08
N ASP A 154 -7.16 19.26 -8.12
CA ASP A 154 -6.05 20.20 -8.33
C ASP A 154 -5.07 20.18 -7.16
N GLN A 155 -5.56 20.07 -5.92
CA GLN A 155 -4.68 19.88 -4.76
C GLN A 155 -3.85 18.62 -4.87
N MET A 156 -4.45 17.49 -5.25
CA MET A 156 -3.70 16.25 -5.45
C MET A 156 -2.59 16.41 -6.50
N LEU A 157 -2.86 17.12 -7.61
CA LEU A 157 -1.86 17.39 -8.65
C LEU A 157 -0.74 18.30 -8.16
N THR A 158 -1.05 19.25 -7.30
CA THR A 158 -0.07 20.14 -6.68
C THR A 158 0.89 19.35 -5.79
N TYR A 159 0.36 18.44 -4.94
CA TYR A 159 1.21 17.56 -4.13
C TYR A 159 2.02 16.58 -4.97
N GLU A 160 1.52 16.12 -6.12
CA GLU A 160 2.33 15.32 -7.05
C GLU A 160 3.55 16.07 -7.56
N LYS A 161 3.42 17.39 -7.84
CA LYS A 161 4.56 18.25 -8.22
C LYS A 161 5.57 18.38 -7.09
N TYR A 162 5.11 18.53 -5.83
CA TYR A 162 6.01 18.61 -4.67
C TYR A 162 6.74 17.27 -4.46
N ILE A 163 6.04 16.14 -4.58
CA ILE A 163 6.63 14.81 -4.53
C ILE A 163 7.70 14.65 -5.61
N GLU A 164 7.41 15.04 -6.85
CA GLU A 164 8.40 15.00 -7.94
C GLU A 164 9.62 15.88 -7.65
N GLY A 165 9.39 17.08 -7.12
CA GLY A 165 10.48 17.97 -6.70
C GLY A 165 11.39 17.36 -5.65
N THR A 166 10.82 16.68 -4.63
CA THR A 166 11.59 16.00 -3.60
C THR A 166 12.35 14.79 -4.17
N LEU A 167 11.72 14.01 -5.07
CA LEU A 167 12.41 12.91 -5.75
C LEU A 167 13.58 13.40 -6.61
N LYS A 168 13.44 14.53 -7.30
CA LYS A 168 14.54 15.19 -8.03
C LYS A 168 15.68 15.61 -7.09
N LYS A 169 15.37 16.19 -5.93
CA LYS A 169 16.38 16.54 -4.91
C LYS A 169 17.13 15.29 -4.42
N MET A 170 16.44 14.15 -4.23
CA MET A 170 17.07 12.88 -3.85
C MET A 170 18.04 12.35 -4.92
N LEU A 171 17.82 12.70 -6.18
CA LEU A 171 18.69 12.33 -7.31
C LEU A 171 19.80 13.37 -7.59
N ALA A 172 19.83 14.51 -6.92
CA ALA A 172 20.77 15.60 -7.20
C ALA A 172 22.25 15.17 -7.13
N CYS A 173 22.56 14.13 -6.36
CA CYS A 173 23.90 13.53 -6.31
C CYS A 173 24.22 12.62 -7.53
N ASN A 174 23.22 12.29 -8.36
CA ASN A 174 23.39 11.46 -9.56
C ASN A 174 22.25 11.76 -10.56
N PRO A 175 22.31 12.88 -11.29
CA PRO A 175 21.22 13.34 -12.14
C PRO A 175 21.06 12.43 -13.35
N THR A 176 20.18 11.45 -13.24
CA THR A 176 19.76 10.63 -14.36
C THR A 176 18.55 11.29 -15.02
N PRO A 177 18.57 11.55 -16.34
CA PRO A 177 17.39 12.09 -17.04
C PRO A 177 16.22 11.14 -16.89
N ILE A 178 15.12 11.60 -16.28
CA ILE A 178 13.90 10.82 -16.13
C ILE A 178 12.92 11.23 -17.25
N ALA A 179 12.64 10.30 -18.15
CA ALA A 179 11.63 10.50 -19.18
C ALA A 179 10.23 10.69 -18.54
N ARG A 180 9.41 11.54 -19.18
CA ARG A 180 8.02 11.73 -18.75
C ARG A 180 7.25 10.40 -18.91
N LYS A 181 6.25 10.21 -18.05
CA LYS A 181 5.35 9.07 -18.17
C LYS A 181 4.58 9.16 -19.49
N THR A 182 4.71 8.15 -20.34
CA THR A 182 3.95 8.02 -21.58
C THR A 182 2.78 7.09 -21.37
N GLY A 183 1.63 7.41 -21.97
CA GLY A 183 0.40 6.60 -21.91
C GLY A 183 -0.69 7.12 -20.97
N LEU A 184 -1.82 6.43 -20.98
CA LEU A 184 -2.99 6.79 -20.18
C LEU A 184 -2.71 6.56 -18.69
N VAL A 185 -2.91 7.61 -17.89
CA VAL A 185 -2.82 7.54 -16.42
C VAL A 185 -4.15 7.01 -15.89
N ARG A 186 -4.11 5.85 -15.24
CA ARG A 186 -5.31 5.30 -14.59
C ARG A 186 -5.71 6.17 -13.38
N LYS A 187 -6.98 6.08 -13.03
CA LYS A 187 -7.57 6.75 -11.87
C LYS A 187 -6.69 6.61 -10.62
N ASN A 188 -6.43 7.73 -9.95
CA ASN A 188 -5.61 7.82 -8.74
C ASN A 188 -4.13 7.42 -8.88
N GLN A 189 -3.63 7.10 -10.07
CA GLN A 189 -2.21 6.93 -10.31
C GLN A 189 -1.50 8.27 -10.39
N TYR A 190 -0.22 8.25 -10.08
CA TYR A 190 0.65 9.41 -10.25
C TYR A 190 0.88 9.71 -11.74
N ARG A 191 0.88 11.00 -12.11
CA ARG A 191 1.19 11.45 -13.47
C ARG A 191 2.69 11.49 -13.77
N ILE A 192 3.52 11.36 -12.75
CA ILE A 192 4.97 11.30 -12.86
C ILE A 192 5.44 9.85 -13.10
N ASN A 193 6.62 9.70 -13.71
CA ASN A 193 7.23 8.38 -13.95
C ASN A 193 7.88 7.84 -12.67
N LEU A 194 7.08 7.40 -11.70
CA LEU A 194 7.53 6.90 -10.41
C LEU A 194 8.53 5.74 -10.56
N LYS A 195 8.27 4.81 -11.49
CA LYS A 195 9.15 3.65 -11.70
C LYS A 195 10.58 4.07 -11.98
N ALA A 196 10.77 5.03 -12.91
CA ALA A 196 12.09 5.51 -13.27
C ALA A 196 12.79 6.23 -12.10
N TYR A 197 12.06 7.09 -11.37
CA TYR A 197 12.59 7.74 -10.16
C TYR A 197 13.02 6.72 -9.11
N LEU A 198 12.17 5.75 -8.79
CA LEU A 198 12.45 4.75 -7.77
C LEU A 198 13.62 3.84 -8.16
N GLN A 199 13.70 3.43 -9.43
CA GLN A 199 14.82 2.64 -9.93
C GLN A 199 16.15 3.40 -9.84
N ALA A 200 16.15 4.68 -10.21
CA ALA A 200 17.35 5.53 -10.10
C ALA A 200 17.75 5.76 -8.62
N ILE A 201 16.81 6.03 -7.72
CA ILE A 201 17.06 6.28 -6.30
C ILE A 201 17.53 5.00 -5.58
N PHE A 202 16.89 3.86 -5.81
CA PHE A 202 17.28 2.59 -5.19
C PHE A 202 18.48 1.93 -5.87
N GLY A 203 18.77 2.28 -7.13
CA GLY A 203 19.85 1.70 -7.94
C GLY A 203 19.52 0.30 -8.46
N THR A 204 18.27 -0.15 -8.38
CA THR A 204 17.78 -1.44 -8.91
C THR A 204 16.28 -1.38 -9.16
N ASP A 205 15.78 -2.19 -10.09
CA ASP A 205 14.34 -2.29 -10.37
C ASP A 205 13.64 -3.20 -9.34
N LEU A 206 13.04 -2.58 -8.32
CA LEU A 206 12.29 -3.28 -7.28
C LEU A 206 10.85 -3.63 -7.71
N THR A 207 10.35 -3.04 -8.80
CA THR A 207 9.02 -3.39 -9.33
C THR A 207 8.98 -4.77 -9.97
N ALA A 208 10.15 -5.34 -10.26
CA ALA A 208 10.27 -6.73 -10.71
C ALA A 208 9.90 -7.74 -9.61
N VAL A 209 9.95 -7.35 -8.33
CA VAL A 209 9.56 -8.21 -7.21
C VAL A 209 8.04 -8.31 -7.15
N GLU A 210 7.53 -9.53 -7.23
CA GLU A 210 6.09 -9.79 -7.18
C GLU A 210 5.42 -9.10 -5.98
N GLY A 211 4.36 -8.35 -6.28
CA GLY A 211 3.55 -7.64 -5.28
C GLY A 211 4.05 -6.24 -4.92
N LEU A 212 5.30 -5.86 -5.26
CA LEU A 212 5.77 -4.49 -5.05
C LEU A 212 5.37 -3.61 -6.23
N ASP A 213 4.51 -2.65 -5.98
CA ASP A 213 4.13 -1.61 -6.93
C ASP A 213 4.85 -0.28 -6.67
N GLU A 214 4.72 0.64 -7.61
CA GLU A 214 5.34 1.96 -7.53
C GLU A 214 4.91 2.74 -6.28
N ILE A 215 3.63 2.63 -5.87
CA ILE A 215 3.07 3.37 -4.73
C ILE A 215 3.58 2.79 -3.41
N GLY A 216 3.59 1.47 -3.29
CA GLY A 216 4.16 0.77 -2.14
C GLY A 216 5.64 1.08 -1.97
N LEU A 217 6.41 1.06 -3.07
CA LEU A 217 7.85 1.39 -3.06
C LEU A 217 8.10 2.85 -2.68
N LEU A 218 7.28 3.79 -3.17
CA LEU A 218 7.36 5.20 -2.79
C LEU A 218 7.10 5.38 -1.28
N THR A 219 6.11 4.69 -0.75
CA THR A 219 5.80 4.67 0.70
C THR A 219 6.96 4.08 1.51
N ILE A 220 7.55 2.98 1.04
CA ILE A 220 8.72 2.37 1.68
C ILE A 220 9.89 3.34 1.66
N LEU A 221 10.19 3.97 0.52
CA LEU A 221 11.26 4.98 0.38
C LEU A 221 11.09 6.11 1.40
N ALA A 222 9.88 6.69 1.51
CA ALA A 222 9.58 7.79 2.42
C ALA A 222 9.83 7.44 3.91
N VAL A 223 9.73 6.16 4.27
CA VAL A 223 9.90 5.69 5.65
C VAL A 223 11.29 5.16 5.92
N THR A 224 11.85 4.35 5.01
CA THR A 224 13.12 3.66 5.22
C THR A 224 14.32 4.43 4.68
N GLY A 225 14.13 5.27 3.65
CA GLY A 225 15.23 5.77 2.84
C GLY A 225 15.93 4.66 2.06
N THR A 226 17.11 4.96 1.52
CA THR A 226 17.93 4.02 0.70
C THR A 226 19.06 3.37 1.47
N ASN A 227 19.49 3.95 2.62
CA ASN A 227 20.61 3.42 3.41
C ASN A 227 20.17 2.22 4.25
N MET A 228 20.36 1.01 3.73
CA MET A 228 20.06 -0.24 4.44
C MET A 228 21.11 -0.62 5.49
N ARG A 229 22.34 -0.06 5.44
CA ARG A 229 23.43 -0.39 6.38
C ARG A 229 23.13 -0.01 7.82
N LYS A 230 22.15 0.88 8.07
CA LYS A 230 21.68 1.21 9.42
C LYS A 230 21.02 0.02 10.15
N TRP A 231 20.61 -1.00 9.43
CA TRP A 231 20.21 -2.29 9.99
C TRP A 231 21.31 -3.31 9.68
N PRO A 232 22.01 -3.85 10.68
CA PRO A 232 23.14 -4.76 10.46
C PRO A 232 22.79 -5.99 9.62
N THR A 233 21.55 -6.48 9.74
CA THR A 233 21.08 -7.63 8.97
C THR A 233 19.62 -7.45 8.53
N ALA A 234 19.19 -8.23 7.53
CA ALA A 234 17.77 -8.31 7.15
C ALA A 234 16.87 -8.68 8.35
N GLY A 235 17.38 -9.48 9.31
CA GLY A 235 16.69 -9.81 10.55
C GLY A 235 16.36 -8.59 11.40
N HIS A 236 17.28 -7.66 11.55
CA HIS A 236 17.05 -6.39 12.27
C HIS A 236 16.02 -5.52 11.53
N PHE A 237 16.11 -5.45 10.20
CA PHE A 237 15.15 -4.70 9.39
C PHE A 237 13.72 -5.23 9.53
N ILE A 238 13.50 -6.54 9.39
CA ILE A 238 12.16 -7.12 9.55
C ILE A 238 11.65 -7.04 10.99
N SER A 239 12.54 -7.07 11.99
CA SER A 239 12.17 -6.85 13.38
C SER A 239 11.71 -5.41 13.62
N TRP A 240 12.40 -4.43 13.03
CA TRP A 240 12.00 -3.03 13.06
C TRP A 240 10.65 -2.79 12.37
N LEU A 241 10.38 -3.48 11.26
CA LEU A 241 9.08 -3.48 10.57
C LEU A 241 7.97 -4.24 11.34
N ASN A 242 8.24 -4.85 12.48
CA ASN A 242 7.29 -5.72 13.20
C ASN A 242 6.74 -6.89 12.35
N LEU A 243 7.49 -7.35 11.35
CA LEU A 243 7.18 -8.51 10.51
C LEU A 243 7.75 -9.81 11.09
N SER A 244 8.59 -9.74 12.12
CA SER A 244 9.15 -10.88 12.84
C SER A 244 8.22 -11.34 13.96
N PRO A 245 7.94 -12.65 14.10
CA PRO A 245 7.22 -13.16 15.25
C PRO A 245 8.09 -12.98 16.51
N ARG A 246 7.47 -12.58 17.64
CA ARG A 246 8.11 -12.58 18.95
C ARG A 246 7.43 -13.64 19.82
N PRO A 247 8.09 -14.77 20.05
CA PRO A 247 7.57 -15.76 20.98
C PRO A 247 7.66 -15.24 22.42
N LYS A 248 6.62 -15.48 23.19
CA LYS A 248 6.67 -15.36 24.66
C LYS A 248 7.16 -16.71 25.16
N ILE A 249 8.29 -16.69 25.87
CA ILE A 249 8.92 -17.92 26.40
C ILE A 249 8.81 -17.89 27.92
N SER A 250 8.36 -19.00 28.50
CA SER A 250 8.37 -19.24 29.93
C SER A 250 8.81 -20.68 30.17
N GLY A 251 9.75 -20.87 31.10
CA GLY A 251 10.32 -22.19 31.39
C GLY A 251 10.89 -22.94 30.15
N GLY A 252 11.50 -22.19 29.21
CA GLY A 252 12.05 -22.72 27.96
C GLY A 252 11.00 -23.09 26.89
N LYS A 253 9.70 -22.94 27.18
CA LYS A 253 8.61 -23.26 26.25
C LYS A 253 7.96 -22.02 25.70
N ILE A 254 7.57 -22.05 24.41
CA ILE A 254 6.81 -20.98 23.78
C ILE A 254 5.35 -21.09 24.25
N ILE A 255 4.92 -20.13 25.10
CA ILE A 255 3.56 -20.02 25.64
C ILE A 255 2.62 -19.19 24.75
N GLY A 256 3.16 -18.50 23.75
CA GLY A 256 2.37 -17.68 22.84
C GLY A 256 3.23 -16.71 22.04
N TYR A 257 2.58 -15.77 21.37
CA TYR A 257 3.24 -14.72 20.60
C TYR A 257 2.73 -13.34 21.00
N GLU A 258 3.63 -12.39 21.06
CA GLU A 258 3.31 -10.98 21.36
C GLU A 258 2.50 -10.37 20.20
N LYS A 259 1.32 -9.82 20.52
CA LYS A 259 0.54 -9.02 19.56
C LYS A 259 1.14 -7.62 19.50
N ARG A 260 1.61 -7.23 18.32
CA ARG A 260 2.13 -5.87 18.09
C ARG A 260 1.21 -5.16 17.12
N ILE A 261 0.72 -4.00 17.54
CA ILE A 261 0.08 -3.02 16.68
C ILE A 261 1.20 -2.19 16.07
N THR A 262 1.20 -2.00 14.77
CA THR A 262 2.15 -1.15 14.08
C THR A 262 1.42 -0.18 13.16
N ASN A 263 1.73 1.09 13.31
CA ASN A 263 1.28 2.17 12.43
C ASN A 263 2.34 2.55 11.39
N ASN A 264 3.39 1.72 11.24
CA ASN A 264 4.46 1.99 10.29
C ASN A 264 3.96 1.78 8.84
N PRO A 265 3.92 2.86 8.00
CA PRO A 265 3.43 2.77 6.63
C PRO A 265 4.21 1.78 5.75
N ALA A 266 5.53 1.66 5.96
CA ALA A 266 6.34 0.68 5.22
C ALA A 266 5.92 -0.76 5.54
N THR A 267 5.60 -1.06 6.81
CA THR A 267 5.07 -2.38 7.19
C THR A 267 3.75 -2.66 6.48
N GLN A 268 2.87 -1.66 6.42
CA GLN A 268 1.59 -1.79 5.73
C GLN A 268 1.79 -1.99 4.23
N ALA A 269 2.73 -1.27 3.60
CA ALA A 269 3.05 -1.45 2.18
C ALA A 269 3.51 -2.89 1.88
N PHE A 270 4.42 -3.46 2.69
CA PHE A 270 4.82 -4.86 2.54
C PHE A 270 3.67 -5.86 2.76
N ARG A 271 2.73 -5.56 3.67
CA ARG A 271 1.55 -6.42 3.89
C ARG A 271 0.57 -6.35 2.72
N LEU A 272 0.35 -5.16 2.14
CA LEU A 272 -0.47 -5.00 0.94
C LEU A 272 0.16 -5.71 -0.26
N ALA A 273 1.47 -5.57 -0.44
CA ALA A 273 2.23 -6.31 -1.43
C ALA A 273 2.04 -7.84 -1.30
N ALA A 274 2.12 -8.37 -0.08
CA ALA A 274 1.88 -9.78 0.17
C ALA A 274 0.41 -10.20 -0.07
N ASN A 275 -0.54 -9.33 0.27
CA ASN A 275 -1.97 -9.59 0.08
C ASN A 275 -2.35 -9.65 -1.40
N SER A 276 -1.72 -8.83 -2.28
CA SER A 276 -2.00 -8.84 -3.71
C SER A 276 -1.58 -10.14 -4.42
N LEU A 277 -0.76 -10.98 -3.76
CA LEU A 277 -0.20 -12.21 -4.34
C LEU A 277 -1.13 -13.42 -4.34
N TRP A 278 -2.34 -13.32 -3.79
CA TRP A 278 -3.24 -14.47 -3.67
C TRP A 278 -3.58 -15.13 -5.02
N GLN A 279 -3.63 -14.37 -6.11
CA GLN A 279 -3.83 -14.87 -7.48
C GLN A 279 -2.53 -14.98 -8.30
N SER A 280 -1.39 -14.49 -7.80
CA SER A 280 -0.14 -14.53 -8.56
C SER A 280 0.31 -15.96 -8.85
N LYS A 281 0.72 -16.22 -10.09
CA LYS A 281 1.26 -17.52 -10.52
C LYS A 281 2.73 -17.71 -10.15
N GLY A 282 3.41 -16.65 -9.75
CA GLY A 282 4.83 -16.68 -9.42
C GLY A 282 5.16 -17.36 -8.09
N PRO A 283 6.45 -17.50 -7.76
CA PRO A 283 6.91 -18.26 -6.59
C PRO A 283 6.42 -17.70 -5.25
N LEU A 284 6.33 -16.37 -5.11
CA LEU A 284 5.80 -15.76 -3.89
C LEU A 284 4.28 -16.00 -3.75
N GLY A 285 3.53 -15.95 -4.86
CA GLY A 285 2.11 -16.28 -4.86
C GLY A 285 1.85 -17.75 -4.51
N GLN A 286 2.65 -18.68 -5.03
CA GLN A 286 2.59 -20.08 -4.64
C GLN A 286 2.87 -20.28 -3.16
N GLN A 287 3.88 -19.59 -2.61
CA GLN A 287 4.20 -19.62 -1.19
C GLN A 287 3.05 -19.07 -0.34
N TYR A 288 2.41 -17.97 -0.80
CA TYR A 288 1.24 -17.40 -0.13
C TYR A 288 0.11 -18.43 -0.02
N ARG A 289 -0.32 -19.02 -1.15
CA ARG A 289 -1.43 -20.02 -1.17
C ARG A 289 -1.14 -21.21 -0.29
N ARG A 290 0.07 -21.77 -0.34
CA ARG A 290 0.48 -22.90 0.52
C ARG A 290 0.37 -22.54 2.01
N LEU A 291 0.81 -21.36 2.41
CA LEU A 291 0.73 -20.91 3.80
C LEU A 291 -0.71 -20.57 4.20
N ALA A 292 -1.49 -19.98 3.31
CA ALA A 292 -2.90 -19.67 3.58
C ALA A 292 -3.74 -20.91 3.80
N ALA A 293 -3.53 -21.96 3.01
CA ALA A 293 -4.22 -23.24 3.17
C ALA A 293 -3.91 -23.95 4.50
N THR A 294 -2.69 -23.78 5.04
CA THR A 294 -2.28 -24.48 6.26
C THR A 294 -2.41 -23.67 7.54
N LYS A 295 -2.27 -22.34 7.47
CA LYS A 295 -2.16 -21.44 8.64
C LYS A 295 -3.13 -20.26 8.62
N GLY A 296 -3.96 -20.16 7.56
CA GLY A 296 -4.88 -19.07 7.34
C GLY A 296 -4.23 -17.84 6.69
N SER A 297 -5.06 -17.00 6.01
CA SER A 297 -4.63 -15.87 5.22
C SER A 297 -3.85 -14.81 6.01
N ALA A 298 -4.28 -14.48 7.22
CA ALA A 298 -3.62 -13.45 8.04
C ALA A 298 -2.16 -13.80 8.38
N LYS A 299 -1.89 -15.08 8.69
CA LYS A 299 -0.53 -15.57 8.95
C LYS A 299 0.29 -15.66 7.66
N ALA A 300 -0.34 -16.07 6.55
CA ALA A 300 0.29 -16.12 5.24
C ALA A 300 0.74 -14.73 4.77
N ILE A 301 -0.13 -13.70 4.86
CA ILE A 301 0.20 -12.31 4.54
C ILE A 301 1.46 -11.88 5.32
N LYS A 302 1.49 -12.09 6.62
CA LYS A 302 2.61 -11.66 7.46
C LYS A 302 3.93 -12.38 7.12
N ALA A 303 3.86 -13.67 6.82
CA ALA A 303 5.02 -14.49 6.46
C ALA A 303 5.57 -14.09 5.07
N VAL A 304 4.70 -13.86 4.10
CA VAL A 304 5.11 -13.44 2.75
C VAL A 304 5.60 -11.99 2.75
N ALA A 305 4.94 -11.08 3.48
CA ALA A 305 5.43 -9.72 3.69
C ALA A 305 6.85 -9.68 4.26
N ARG A 306 7.14 -10.55 5.25
CA ARG A 306 8.50 -10.75 5.78
C ARG A 306 9.47 -11.18 4.68
N LYS A 307 9.08 -12.14 3.82
CA LYS A 307 9.92 -12.62 2.72
C LYS A 307 10.22 -11.51 1.72
N ILE A 308 9.19 -10.73 1.32
CA ILE A 308 9.35 -9.58 0.42
C ILE A 308 10.28 -8.54 1.04
N ALA A 309 10.15 -8.23 2.33
CA ALA A 309 11.01 -7.28 3.03
C ALA A 309 12.47 -7.73 3.08
N VAL A 310 12.75 -9.04 3.24
CA VAL A 310 14.11 -9.61 3.16
C VAL A 310 14.68 -9.45 1.75
N ILE A 311 13.88 -9.74 0.72
CA ILE A 311 14.28 -9.58 -0.68
C ILE A 311 14.61 -8.10 -0.94
N PHE A 312 13.70 -7.20 -0.59
CA PHE A 312 13.89 -5.76 -0.70
C PHE A 312 15.21 -5.30 -0.03
N TYR A 313 15.45 -5.71 1.21
CA TYR A 313 16.67 -5.37 1.94
C TYR A 313 17.92 -5.76 1.18
N ASN A 314 18.00 -7.02 0.70
CA ASN A 314 19.18 -7.53 0.00
C ASN A 314 19.38 -6.87 -1.37
N LEU A 315 18.31 -6.62 -2.12
CA LEU A 315 18.39 -5.94 -3.41
C LEU A 315 18.89 -4.50 -3.27
N VAL A 316 18.39 -3.76 -2.29
CA VAL A 316 18.79 -2.36 -2.06
C VAL A 316 20.20 -2.27 -1.48
N LEU A 317 20.55 -3.17 -0.55
CA LEU A 317 21.90 -3.19 0.06
C LEU A 317 22.99 -3.47 -0.97
N ASN A 318 22.78 -4.49 -1.81
CA ASN A 318 23.79 -5.01 -2.73
C ASN A 318 23.68 -4.45 -4.17
N LYS A 319 22.62 -3.63 -4.44
CA LYS A 319 22.38 -3.07 -5.78
C LYS A 319 22.29 -4.12 -6.89
N ILE A 320 21.72 -5.29 -6.58
CA ILE A 320 21.59 -6.42 -7.51
C ILE A 320 20.21 -6.46 -8.14
N VAL A 321 20.12 -7.08 -9.32
CA VAL A 321 18.86 -7.29 -10.03
C VAL A 321 18.10 -8.45 -9.37
N TYR A 322 16.78 -8.32 -9.30
CA TYR A 322 15.91 -9.37 -8.78
C TYR A 322 15.92 -10.61 -9.69
N ASP A 323 16.18 -11.76 -9.09
CA ASP A 323 16.17 -13.06 -9.77
C ASP A 323 15.13 -13.98 -9.10
N PRO A 324 13.99 -14.24 -9.76
CA PRO A 324 12.93 -15.08 -9.20
C PRO A 324 13.35 -16.54 -9.05
N SER A 325 14.36 -17.03 -9.78
CA SER A 325 14.83 -18.42 -9.69
C SER A 325 15.39 -18.75 -8.31
N LYS A 326 16.01 -17.78 -7.63
CA LYS A 326 16.55 -17.94 -6.26
C LYS A 326 15.49 -18.11 -5.19
N ILE A 327 14.22 -17.90 -5.53
CA ILE A 327 13.08 -18.00 -4.60
C ILE A 327 12.29 -19.29 -4.86
N GLN A 328 12.44 -19.86 -6.04
CA GLN A 328 11.76 -21.10 -6.37
C GLN A 328 12.16 -22.18 -5.33
N PRO A 329 11.17 -22.86 -4.76
CA PRO A 329 11.46 -23.94 -3.85
C PRO A 329 12.14 -25.05 -4.65
N ASP A 330 13.23 -25.56 -4.14
CA ASP A 330 13.90 -26.75 -4.65
C ASP A 330 12.87 -27.90 -4.72
N ILE A 331 12.43 -28.22 -5.93
CA ILE A 331 11.37 -29.20 -6.19
C ILE A 331 11.83 -30.59 -5.73
N GLU A 332 13.12 -30.90 -5.90
CA GLU A 332 13.68 -32.19 -5.48
C GLU A 332 13.70 -32.29 -3.97
N LYS A 333 14.12 -31.24 -3.28
CA LYS A 333 14.10 -31.19 -1.81
C LYS A 333 12.66 -31.25 -1.27
N GLN A 334 11.68 -30.65 -1.94
CA GLN A 334 10.28 -30.77 -1.56
C GLN A 334 9.75 -32.20 -1.75
N LYS A 335 10.08 -32.85 -2.88
CA LYS A 335 9.72 -34.24 -3.13
C LYS A 335 10.36 -35.14 -2.06
N ALA A 336 11.65 -34.97 -1.77
CA ALA A 336 12.36 -35.73 -0.74
C ALA A 336 11.72 -35.57 0.65
N ASN A 337 11.41 -34.30 1.03
CA ASN A 337 10.74 -34.05 2.34
C ASN A 337 9.32 -34.62 2.38
N LYS A 338 8.57 -34.62 1.26
CA LYS A 338 7.24 -35.24 1.20
C LYS A 338 7.33 -36.75 1.33
N ILE A 339 8.29 -37.39 0.66
CA ILE A 339 8.54 -38.83 0.77
C ILE A 339 8.92 -39.20 2.20
N ALA A 340 9.87 -38.48 2.81
CA ALA A 340 10.27 -38.71 4.18
C ALA A 340 9.12 -38.60 5.20
N ARG A 341 8.21 -37.60 4.96
CA ARG A 341 7.01 -37.47 5.80
C ARG A 341 6.05 -38.61 5.63
N LEU A 342 5.78 -39.04 4.39
CA LEU A 342 4.91 -40.17 4.09
C LEU A 342 5.49 -41.47 4.68
N GLN A 343 6.81 -41.70 4.57
CA GLN A 343 7.47 -42.85 5.19
C GLN A 343 7.31 -42.87 6.71
N LYS A 344 7.46 -41.69 7.35
CA LYS A 344 7.28 -41.56 8.81
C LYS A 344 5.83 -41.78 9.23
N GLU A 345 4.85 -41.33 8.46
CA GLU A 345 3.43 -41.55 8.71
C GLU A 345 3.05 -43.05 8.50
N ALA A 346 3.53 -43.65 7.41
CA ALA A 346 3.34 -45.08 7.13
C ALA A 346 3.95 -45.97 8.23
N TYR A 347 5.17 -45.68 8.66
CA TYR A 347 5.84 -46.43 9.74
C TYR A 347 5.06 -46.38 11.06
N LYS A 348 4.43 -45.25 11.39
CA LYS A 348 3.57 -45.16 12.58
C LYS A 348 2.31 -46.03 12.50
N LEU A 349 1.87 -46.32 11.28
CA LEU A 349 0.71 -47.19 11.00
C LEU A 349 1.10 -48.65 10.73
N GLY A 350 2.39 -49.01 10.89
CA GLY A 350 2.90 -50.35 10.65
C GLY A 350 3.18 -50.72 9.19
N PHE A 351 3.22 -49.70 8.27
CA PHE A 351 3.47 -49.88 6.85
C PHE A 351 4.85 -49.39 6.44
N THR A 352 5.45 -50.01 5.44
CA THR A 352 6.66 -49.55 4.76
C THR A 352 6.33 -49.10 3.35
N ILE A 353 6.79 -47.89 2.95
CA ILE A 353 6.63 -47.38 1.58
C ILE A 353 7.86 -47.78 0.77
N GLN A 354 7.65 -48.52 -0.31
CA GLN A 354 8.66 -48.86 -1.30
C GLN A 354 8.45 -48.02 -2.57
N LYS A 355 9.56 -47.74 -3.27
CA LYS A 355 9.51 -47.02 -4.57
C LYS A 355 8.87 -47.97 -5.57
N ALA A 356 7.83 -47.55 -6.26
CA ALA A 356 7.30 -48.28 -7.39
C ALA A 356 8.39 -48.42 -8.46
N ALA A 357 8.51 -49.61 -9.04
CA ALA A 357 9.48 -49.93 -10.05
C ALA A 357 9.21 -49.15 -11.36
#